data_6a34648b190318867b59416de6a8b290
#
_entry.id   6a34648b190318867b59416de6a8b290
#
_cell.length_a   1.000
_cell.length_b   1.000
_cell.length_c   1.000
_cell.angle_alpha   90.00
_cell.angle_beta   90.00
_cell.angle_gamma   90.00
#
_symmetry.space_group_name_H-M   'P 1'
#
loop_
_entity.id
_entity.type
_entity.pdbx_description
1 polymer ?
#
loop_
_entity_poly.entity_id
_entity_poly.type
_entity_poly.pdbx_seq_one_letter_code
_entity_poly.pdbx_strand_id
1 'polypeptide(L)'
;MSVSTTVKKYGIEQAIKFMYKDPEKNLPKLMDWADTFCKGRFPGQRAAIRRAIEDPTYPYYDFIRHMMNEVDHDVLTTIVVNFFINANMVGCEKQEKLREEHNCNIPWAILLDPTSACNLHCTGCWAAEYGNKLNLTFDEIDDIIRQGKDMGVYMYIYTGGEPLVRKADLIKLCEKHDDCIFLAFTNGTLIDEKFADDMLRVKNFVPAISLEGFEEATDSRRGDGVYGKATHAMNLLRDRKLFYGISSCYTRANFESITSEEYYDSLIRMGAYFIWYFHYMPVGNDASPELLPTPEQRTEVYRRIRRYRSEKPLFAMDFQNDAEFVGGCIAGGRTYLHINANGDVDPCVFIHYSDSNIREKTLLETMKSPLLMAYHDGQPFNDNMLRPCPMLENPEKLRAMVKSSGAHSTDLQSPETVDHLCAKCDRYAAEWKPTADKLWAENRAEHDAK
;
A
#
# COMPACT_ATOMS: atom_id res chain seq x y z
N MET A 1 16.51 21.90 -6.01
CA MET A 1 17.35 20.67 -6.09
C MET A 1 18.82 21.07 -6.11
N SER A 2 19.69 20.39 -5.34
CA SER A 2 21.13 20.66 -5.42
C SER A 2 21.70 20.19 -6.76
N VAL A 3 22.79 20.81 -7.23
CA VAL A 3 23.50 20.40 -8.48
C VAL A 3 23.86 18.92 -8.45
N SER A 4 24.18 18.38 -7.28
CA SER A 4 24.46 16.95 -7.04
C SER A 4 23.27 16.05 -7.36
N THR A 5 22.04 16.47 -7.03
CA THR A 5 20.81 15.68 -7.26
C THR A 5 20.43 15.65 -8.75
N THR A 6 20.61 16.78 -9.44
CA THR A 6 20.33 16.87 -10.89
C THR A 6 21.30 16.02 -11.70
N VAL A 7 22.59 16.01 -11.35
CA VAL A 7 23.60 15.18 -12.01
C VAL A 7 23.33 13.69 -11.78
N LYS A 8 22.91 13.30 -10.58
CA LYS A 8 22.53 11.91 -10.27
C LYS A 8 21.31 11.47 -11.08
N LYS A 9 20.25 12.30 -11.15
CA LYS A 9 19.04 12.01 -11.94
C LYS A 9 19.39 11.79 -13.41
N TYR A 10 20.18 12.69 -14.01
CA TYR A 10 20.62 12.55 -15.40
C TYR A 10 21.43 11.27 -15.64
N GLY A 11 22.37 10.93 -14.74
CA GLY A 11 23.16 9.69 -14.85
C GLY A 11 22.28 8.43 -14.83
N ILE A 12 21.25 8.40 -13.99
CA ILE A 12 20.29 7.28 -13.87
C ILE A 12 19.43 7.18 -15.13
N GLU A 13 18.92 8.30 -15.65
CA GLU A 13 18.16 8.30 -16.91
C GLU A 13 18.99 7.75 -18.08
N GLN A 14 20.28 8.10 -18.16
CA GLN A 14 21.18 7.54 -19.16
C GLN A 14 21.45 6.05 -18.95
N ALA A 15 21.55 5.59 -17.69
CA ALA A 15 21.70 4.18 -17.36
C ALA A 15 20.46 3.37 -17.77
N ILE A 16 19.25 3.91 -17.54
CA ILE A 16 18.00 3.27 -17.97
C ILE A 16 17.89 3.25 -19.50
N LYS A 17 18.23 4.34 -20.20
CA LYS A 17 18.31 4.35 -21.66
C LYS A 17 19.33 3.34 -22.21
N PHE A 18 20.44 3.15 -21.51
CA PHE A 18 21.42 2.11 -21.84
C PHE A 18 20.83 0.71 -21.66
N MET A 19 20.05 0.48 -20.59
CA MET A 19 19.36 -0.78 -20.34
C MET A 19 18.45 -1.17 -21.52
N TYR A 20 17.65 -0.24 -22.05
CA TYR A 20 16.72 -0.52 -23.14
C TYR A 20 17.38 -0.83 -24.51
N LYS A 21 18.67 -0.52 -24.69
CA LYS A 21 19.39 -0.86 -25.95
C LYS A 21 19.60 -2.36 -26.14
N ASP A 22 19.83 -3.08 -25.05
CA ASP A 22 20.03 -4.52 -25.01
C ASP A 22 19.74 -5.00 -23.57
N PRO A 23 18.46 -5.22 -23.22
CA PRO A 23 18.07 -5.50 -21.84
C PRO A 23 18.77 -6.72 -21.25
N GLU A 24 18.92 -7.80 -22.04
CA GLU A 24 19.54 -9.04 -21.56
C GLU A 24 20.99 -8.84 -21.15
N LYS A 25 21.72 -8.07 -21.90
CA LYS A 25 23.14 -7.80 -21.67
C LYS A 25 23.38 -6.67 -20.67
N ASN A 26 22.47 -5.71 -20.59
CA ASN A 26 22.71 -4.47 -19.88
C ASN A 26 22.06 -4.42 -18.49
N LEU A 27 20.99 -5.20 -18.22
CA LEU A 27 20.39 -5.32 -16.89
C LEU A 27 21.39 -5.84 -15.82
N PRO A 28 22.16 -6.94 -16.08
CA PRO A 28 23.17 -7.40 -15.11
C PRO A 28 24.21 -6.32 -14.78
N LYS A 29 24.68 -5.58 -15.81
CA LYS A 29 25.65 -4.48 -15.60
C LYS A 29 25.08 -3.33 -14.80
N LEU A 30 23.77 -3.04 -14.99
CA LEU A 30 23.08 -2.02 -14.20
C LEU A 30 22.99 -2.43 -12.74
N MET A 31 22.78 -3.72 -12.45
CA MET A 31 22.79 -4.26 -11.09
C MET A 31 24.18 -4.20 -10.46
N ASP A 32 25.25 -4.51 -11.20
CA ASP A 32 26.63 -4.34 -10.70
C ASP A 32 26.93 -2.88 -10.33
N TRP A 33 26.45 -1.96 -11.15
CA TRP A 33 26.56 -0.53 -10.87
C TRP A 33 25.73 -0.13 -9.63
N ALA A 34 24.46 -0.60 -9.54
CA ALA A 34 23.60 -0.35 -8.38
C ALA A 34 24.21 -0.88 -7.07
N ASP A 35 24.84 -2.05 -7.10
CA ASP A 35 25.52 -2.64 -5.94
C ASP A 35 26.66 -1.75 -5.41
N THR A 36 27.37 -1.05 -6.31
CA THR A 36 28.40 -0.10 -5.95
C THR A 36 27.82 1.13 -5.20
N PHE A 37 26.64 1.61 -5.60
CA PHE A 37 26.02 2.81 -5.02
C PHE A 37 25.19 2.53 -3.78
N CYS A 38 24.63 1.33 -3.64
CA CYS A 38 23.78 0.97 -2.49
C CYS A 38 24.55 0.81 -1.18
N LYS A 39 25.89 0.81 -1.19
CA LYS A 39 26.74 0.73 0.00
C LYS A 39 26.32 -0.36 1.00
N GLY A 40 25.96 -1.54 0.51
CA GLY A 40 25.50 -2.66 1.34
C GLY A 40 24.04 -2.62 1.80
N ARG A 41 23.29 -1.58 1.48
CA ARG A 41 21.85 -1.48 1.82
C ARG A 41 21.01 -2.48 1.00
N PHE A 42 19.91 -2.95 1.59
CA PHE A 42 18.95 -3.84 0.93
C PHE A 42 19.55 -5.11 0.31
N PRO A 43 20.41 -5.89 1.03
CA PRO A 43 21.11 -7.00 0.41
C PRO A 43 20.16 -8.09 -0.10
N GLY A 44 19.10 -8.42 0.65
CA GLY A 44 18.10 -9.43 0.27
C GLY A 44 17.31 -9.02 -0.97
N GLN A 45 16.84 -7.76 -1.01
CA GLN A 45 16.08 -7.23 -2.14
C GLN A 45 16.94 -7.18 -3.41
N ARG A 46 18.21 -6.77 -3.29
CA ARG A 46 19.15 -6.75 -4.43
C ARG A 46 19.42 -8.15 -4.94
N ALA A 47 19.62 -9.12 -4.05
CA ALA A 47 19.79 -10.53 -4.44
C ALA A 47 18.55 -11.07 -5.17
N ALA A 48 17.34 -10.75 -4.69
CA ALA A 48 16.10 -11.15 -5.35
C ALA A 48 15.94 -10.51 -6.75
N ILE A 49 16.26 -9.22 -6.90
CA ILE A 49 16.23 -8.53 -8.20
C ILE A 49 17.29 -9.14 -9.15
N ARG A 50 18.50 -9.40 -8.66
CA ARG A 50 19.56 -10.04 -9.46
C ARG A 50 19.10 -11.42 -9.94
N ARG A 51 18.53 -12.22 -9.06
CA ARG A 51 17.97 -13.52 -9.45
C ARG A 51 16.88 -13.38 -10.51
N ALA A 52 15.98 -12.42 -10.37
CA ALA A 52 14.92 -12.14 -11.35
C ALA A 52 15.46 -11.67 -12.72
N ILE A 53 16.68 -11.15 -12.78
CA ILE A 53 17.35 -10.74 -14.03
C ILE A 53 18.14 -11.90 -14.66
N GLU A 54 18.78 -12.74 -13.86
CA GLU A 54 19.83 -13.69 -14.32
C GLU A 54 19.35 -15.15 -14.36
N ASP A 55 18.28 -15.53 -13.62
CA ASP A 55 17.79 -16.91 -13.51
C ASP A 55 16.50 -17.12 -14.32
N PRO A 56 16.57 -17.72 -15.53
CA PRO A 56 15.39 -17.99 -16.38
C PRO A 56 14.39 -18.96 -15.75
N THR A 57 14.76 -19.70 -14.70
CA THR A 57 13.86 -20.62 -14.00
C THR A 57 13.06 -19.94 -12.90
N TYR A 58 13.43 -18.70 -12.55
CA TYR A 58 12.75 -17.92 -11.51
C TYR A 58 11.55 -17.15 -12.12
N PRO A 59 10.34 -17.27 -11.57
CA PRO A 59 9.13 -16.66 -12.18
C PRO A 59 9.24 -15.17 -12.44
N TYR A 60 10.00 -14.44 -11.62
CA TYR A 60 10.19 -13.00 -11.79
C TYR A 60 11.14 -12.62 -12.94
N TYR A 61 11.82 -13.60 -13.58
CA TYR A 61 12.55 -13.36 -14.82
C TYR A 61 11.59 -12.98 -15.95
N ASP A 62 10.51 -13.74 -16.12
CA ASP A 62 9.47 -13.43 -17.09
C ASP A 62 8.70 -12.17 -16.70
N PHE A 63 8.48 -11.93 -15.40
CA PHE A 63 7.85 -10.71 -14.88
C PHE A 63 8.62 -9.45 -15.30
N ILE A 64 9.95 -9.40 -15.10
CA ILE A 64 10.78 -8.25 -15.49
C ILE A 64 10.75 -8.06 -17.01
N ARG A 65 10.84 -9.11 -17.79
CA ARG A 65 10.79 -9.05 -19.25
C ARG A 65 9.43 -8.55 -19.74
N HIS A 66 8.36 -9.08 -19.20
CA HIS A 66 7.02 -8.63 -19.51
C HIS A 66 6.84 -7.14 -19.19
N MET A 67 7.22 -6.72 -18.01
CA MET A 67 7.18 -5.32 -17.61
C MET A 67 7.98 -4.40 -18.55
N MET A 68 9.18 -4.81 -18.95
CA MET A 68 10.04 -4.02 -19.86
C MET A 68 9.49 -3.94 -21.29
N ASN A 69 8.78 -4.95 -21.76
CA ASN A 69 8.25 -4.99 -23.12
C ASN A 69 6.87 -4.33 -23.24
N GLU A 70 6.05 -4.46 -22.20
CA GLU A 70 4.64 -4.07 -22.26
C GLU A 70 4.36 -2.71 -21.60
N VAL A 71 5.19 -2.25 -20.65
CA VAL A 71 5.02 -0.91 -20.05
C VAL A 71 5.70 0.13 -20.93
N ASP A 72 5.08 1.31 -21.07
CA ASP A 72 5.70 2.47 -21.71
C ASP A 72 7.05 2.78 -21.06
N HIS A 73 8.09 2.99 -21.85
CA HIS A 73 9.46 3.14 -21.36
C HIS A 73 9.65 4.36 -20.48
N ASP A 74 8.95 5.45 -20.78
CA ASP A 74 9.05 6.68 -19.97
C ASP A 74 8.29 6.53 -18.65
N VAL A 75 7.14 5.82 -18.67
CA VAL A 75 6.38 5.46 -17.46
C VAL A 75 7.23 4.58 -16.56
N LEU A 76 7.81 3.51 -17.10
CA LEU A 76 8.66 2.60 -16.32
C LEU A 76 9.90 3.31 -15.78
N THR A 77 10.53 4.17 -16.59
CA THR A 77 11.66 5.00 -16.14
C THR A 77 11.28 5.90 -14.98
N THR A 78 10.15 6.58 -15.07
CA THR A 78 9.66 7.47 -14.01
C THR A 78 9.37 6.69 -12.72
N ILE A 79 8.71 5.54 -12.83
CA ILE A 79 8.45 4.66 -11.67
C ILE A 79 9.75 4.20 -11.03
N VAL A 80 10.71 3.71 -11.82
CA VAL A 80 12.01 3.24 -11.30
C VAL A 80 12.74 4.39 -10.58
N VAL A 81 12.80 5.57 -11.16
CA VAL A 81 13.48 6.72 -10.53
C VAL A 81 12.77 7.15 -9.26
N ASN A 82 11.45 7.35 -9.31
CA ASN A 82 10.72 7.91 -8.16
C ASN A 82 10.57 6.89 -7.03
N PHE A 83 10.29 5.62 -7.34
CA PHE A 83 10.13 4.59 -6.33
C PHE A 83 11.49 4.11 -5.79
N PHE A 84 12.41 3.65 -6.64
CA PHE A 84 13.65 3.04 -6.14
C PHE A 84 14.68 4.09 -5.70
N ILE A 85 14.83 5.19 -6.46
CA ILE A 85 15.87 6.17 -6.14
C ILE A 85 15.36 7.20 -5.14
N ASN A 86 14.25 7.90 -5.47
CA ASN A 86 13.78 8.97 -4.61
C ASN A 86 13.22 8.44 -3.29
N ALA A 87 12.26 7.49 -3.33
CA ALA A 87 11.62 6.99 -2.12
C ALA A 87 12.52 6.04 -1.31
N ASN A 88 13.18 5.05 -1.94
CA ASN A 88 13.90 4.01 -1.20
C ASN A 88 15.39 4.32 -0.94
N MET A 89 16.05 5.17 -1.73
CA MET A 89 17.45 5.52 -1.46
C MET A 89 17.56 6.88 -0.81
N VAL A 90 17.16 7.95 -1.50
CA VAL A 90 17.31 9.34 -1.01
C VAL A 90 16.40 9.59 0.19
N GLY A 91 15.14 9.17 0.08
CA GLY A 91 14.12 9.35 1.13
C GLY A 91 14.48 8.60 2.41
N CYS A 92 14.81 7.31 2.31
CA CYS A 92 15.16 6.50 3.49
C CYS A 92 16.35 7.06 4.26
N GLU A 93 17.39 7.56 3.57
CA GLU A 93 18.55 8.17 4.24
C GLU A 93 18.14 9.41 5.05
N LYS A 94 17.25 10.24 4.52
CA LYS A 94 16.73 11.42 5.21
C LYS A 94 15.83 11.03 6.39
N GLN A 95 14.96 10.05 6.18
CA GLN A 95 14.04 9.54 7.22
C GLN A 95 14.81 8.96 8.41
N GLU A 96 15.88 8.19 8.18
CA GLU A 96 16.73 7.64 9.25
C GLU A 96 17.33 8.75 10.12
N LYS A 97 17.90 9.78 9.52
CA LYS A 97 18.44 10.93 10.26
C LYS A 97 17.39 11.65 11.10
N LEU A 98 16.19 11.87 10.52
CA LEU A 98 15.12 12.55 11.26
C LEU A 98 14.53 11.68 12.37
N ARG A 99 14.48 10.34 12.22
CA ARG A 99 14.09 9.43 13.30
C ARG A 99 15.04 9.55 14.50
N GLU A 100 16.33 9.58 14.25
CA GLU A 100 17.35 9.75 15.30
C GLU A 100 17.27 11.15 15.94
N GLU A 101 17.15 12.21 15.12
CA GLU A 101 17.12 13.59 15.59
C GLU A 101 15.87 13.90 16.43
N HIS A 102 14.72 13.37 16.05
CA HIS A 102 13.43 13.70 16.66
C HIS A 102 12.91 12.63 17.62
N ASN A 103 13.54 11.46 17.68
CA ASN A 103 13.12 10.30 18.47
C ASN A 103 11.63 9.97 18.28
N CYS A 104 11.19 9.89 17.01
CA CYS A 104 9.84 9.53 16.62
C CYS A 104 9.86 8.77 15.30
N ASN A 105 8.75 8.14 14.96
CA ASN A 105 8.57 7.55 13.65
C ASN A 105 8.58 8.62 12.55
N ILE A 106 9.18 8.30 11.40
CA ILE A 106 9.12 9.11 10.17
C ILE A 106 8.64 8.17 9.05
N PRO A 107 7.49 8.44 8.44
CA PRO A 107 6.90 7.52 7.47
C PRO A 107 7.69 7.47 6.15
N TRP A 108 7.65 6.31 5.51
CA TRP A 108 8.12 6.12 4.14
C TRP A 108 7.04 6.51 3.11
N ALA A 109 5.77 6.31 3.46
CA ALA A 109 4.62 6.68 2.64
C ALA A 109 3.56 7.40 3.47
N ILE A 110 2.80 8.28 2.83
CA ILE A 110 1.62 8.93 3.41
C ILE A 110 0.40 8.51 2.61
N LEU A 111 -0.60 7.92 3.31
CA LEU A 111 -1.93 7.70 2.76
C LEU A 111 -2.75 8.97 2.94
N LEU A 112 -3.48 9.34 1.89
CA LEU A 112 -4.31 10.56 1.87
C LEU A 112 -5.70 10.24 1.36
N ASP A 113 -6.72 10.78 2.04
CA ASP A 113 -8.08 10.82 1.53
C ASP A 113 -8.35 12.20 0.89
N PRO A 114 -8.19 12.36 -0.43
CA PRO A 114 -8.51 13.64 -1.08
C PRO A 114 -9.96 14.05 -0.88
N THR A 115 -10.83 13.07 -0.71
CA THR A 115 -12.27 13.24 -0.48
C THR A 115 -12.86 12.02 0.23
N SER A 116 -13.89 12.22 1.05
CA SER A 116 -14.72 11.13 1.56
C SER A 116 -15.85 10.71 0.59
N ALA A 117 -16.08 11.49 -0.48
CA ALA A 117 -17.11 11.18 -1.46
C ALA A 117 -16.74 9.92 -2.27
N CYS A 118 -17.72 9.03 -2.41
CA CYS A 118 -17.60 7.83 -3.24
C CYS A 118 -18.82 7.67 -4.12
N ASN A 119 -18.64 7.11 -5.31
CA ASN A 119 -19.72 6.78 -6.25
C ASN A 119 -20.24 5.35 -6.07
N LEU A 120 -19.74 4.60 -5.08
CA LEU A 120 -20.19 3.25 -4.71
C LEU A 120 -20.55 3.17 -3.22
N HIS A 121 -21.29 2.10 -2.84
CA HIS A 121 -21.65 1.75 -1.46
C HIS A 121 -21.33 0.28 -1.18
N CYS A 122 -20.03 0.00 -1.05
CA CYS A 122 -19.55 -1.38 -0.91
C CYS A 122 -19.88 -1.96 0.46
N THR A 123 -20.28 -3.23 0.52
CA THR A 123 -20.50 -3.94 1.77
C THR A 123 -19.23 -4.05 2.59
N GLY A 124 -19.26 -3.59 3.84
CA GLY A 124 -18.11 -3.59 4.74
C GLY A 124 -16.98 -2.64 4.29
N CYS A 125 -17.32 -1.50 3.73
CA CYS A 125 -16.36 -0.46 3.39
C CYS A 125 -15.86 0.22 4.68
N TRP A 126 -14.54 0.25 4.88
CA TRP A 126 -13.92 0.88 6.05
C TRP A 126 -14.13 2.40 6.09
N ALA A 127 -14.33 3.06 4.94
CA ALA A 127 -14.51 4.50 4.83
C ALA A 127 -15.98 4.95 4.90
N ALA A 128 -16.94 4.05 5.14
CA ALA A 128 -18.38 4.35 5.10
C ALA A 128 -18.79 5.42 6.11
N GLU A 129 -18.19 5.41 7.31
CA GLU A 129 -18.55 6.28 8.43
C GLU A 129 -18.01 7.73 8.32
N TYR A 130 -17.09 7.99 7.37
CA TYR A 130 -16.64 9.37 7.09
C TYR A 130 -17.71 10.23 6.40
N GLY A 131 -18.74 9.60 5.82
CA GLY A 131 -19.74 10.29 4.99
C GLY A 131 -19.18 10.68 3.62
N ASN A 132 -19.77 11.67 2.95
CA ASN A 132 -19.47 12.00 1.56
C ASN A 132 -19.20 13.48 1.28
N LYS A 133 -18.91 14.28 2.31
CA LYS A 133 -18.80 15.75 2.21
C LYS A 133 -17.43 16.32 2.56
N LEU A 134 -16.56 15.51 3.13
CA LEU A 134 -15.23 15.94 3.55
C LEU A 134 -14.27 15.97 2.37
N ASN A 135 -13.42 16.98 2.36
CA ASN A 135 -12.41 17.15 1.33
C ASN A 135 -11.18 17.84 1.91
N LEU A 136 -10.00 17.37 1.53
CA LEU A 136 -8.79 18.17 1.56
C LEU A 136 -8.78 19.10 0.35
N THR A 137 -8.42 20.36 0.51
CA THR A 137 -8.20 21.26 -0.62
C THR A 137 -6.96 20.87 -1.41
N PHE A 138 -6.85 21.36 -2.63
CA PHE A 138 -5.62 21.17 -3.44
C PHE A 138 -4.38 21.68 -2.70
N ASP A 139 -4.47 22.87 -2.08
CA ASP A 139 -3.36 23.50 -1.38
C ASP A 139 -2.98 22.74 -0.10
N GLU A 140 -3.95 22.14 0.62
CA GLU A 140 -3.65 21.27 1.77
C GLU A 140 -2.91 20.01 1.34
N ILE A 141 -3.34 19.34 0.26
CA ILE A 141 -2.63 18.16 -0.25
C ILE A 141 -1.22 18.54 -0.75
N ASP A 142 -1.10 19.66 -1.45
CA ASP A 142 0.20 20.18 -1.89
C ASP A 142 1.15 20.46 -0.71
N ASP A 143 0.63 21.04 0.35
CA ASP A 143 1.39 21.34 1.57
C ASP A 143 1.84 20.05 2.28
N ILE A 144 0.95 19.05 2.41
CA ILE A 144 1.31 17.73 2.94
C ILE A 144 2.44 17.10 2.12
N ILE A 145 2.37 17.17 0.79
CA ILE A 145 3.42 16.62 -0.08
C ILE A 145 4.73 17.38 0.10
N ARG A 146 4.71 18.71 0.21
CA ARG A 146 5.92 19.52 0.46
C ARG A 146 6.56 19.18 1.81
N GLN A 147 5.77 19.15 2.88
CA GLN A 147 6.24 18.77 4.22
C GLN A 147 6.76 17.32 4.24
N GLY A 148 6.06 16.39 3.56
CA GLY A 148 6.50 15.01 3.40
C GLY A 148 7.86 14.92 2.70
N LYS A 149 8.09 15.65 1.60
CA LYS A 149 9.39 15.72 0.91
C LYS A 149 10.50 16.27 1.80
N ASP A 150 10.15 17.23 2.67
CA ASP A 150 11.06 17.74 3.69
C ASP A 150 11.40 16.69 4.75
N MET A 151 10.56 15.68 4.93
CA MET A 151 10.81 14.51 5.76
C MET A 151 11.41 13.31 5.00
N GLY A 152 11.59 13.42 3.68
CA GLY A 152 12.12 12.33 2.83
C GLY A 152 11.04 11.39 2.29
N VAL A 153 9.76 11.78 2.35
CA VAL A 153 8.65 11.00 1.78
C VAL A 153 8.48 11.35 0.31
N TYR A 154 8.54 10.36 -0.56
CA TYR A 154 8.32 10.48 -2.01
C TYR A 154 7.25 9.50 -2.52
N MET A 155 6.65 8.71 -1.64
CA MET A 155 5.54 7.80 -1.92
C MET A 155 4.27 8.30 -1.27
N TYR A 156 3.24 8.58 -2.07
CA TYR A 156 1.91 9.00 -1.62
C TYR A 156 0.87 8.03 -2.14
N ILE A 157 -0.11 7.71 -1.30
CA ILE A 157 -1.16 6.74 -1.64
C ILE A 157 -2.50 7.43 -1.44
N TYR A 158 -3.25 7.61 -2.52
CA TYR A 158 -4.60 8.13 -2.47
C TYR A 158 -5.60 7.03 -2.17
N THR A 159 -6.50 7.31 -1.22
CA THR A 159 -7.58 6.43 -0.78
C THR A 159 -8.79 7.26 -0.36
N GLY A 160 -9.57 6.86 0.64
CA GLY A 160 -10.73 7.61 1.12
C GLY A 160 -12.04 7.04 0.63
N GLY A 161 -12.92 7.89 0.10
CA GLY A 161 -14.08 7.48 -0.68
C GLY A 161 -13.61 6.88 -2.02
N GLU A 162 -13.86 7.59 -3.12
CA GLU A 162 -13.21 7.27 -4.39
C GLU A 162 -12.29 8.43 -4.79
N PRO A 163 -10.96 8.26 -4.76
CA PRO A 163 -10.02 9.36 -5.03
C PRO A 163 -10.19 9.95 -6.44
N LEU A 164 -10.64 9.17 -7.42
CA LEU A 164 -10.83 9.65 -8.79
C LEU A 164 -12.05 10.57 -8.96
N VAL A 165 -12.88 10.77 -7.95
CA VAL A 165 -13.82 11.91 -7.92
C VAL A 165 -13.06 13.24 -8.05
N ARG A 166 -11.81 13.28 -7.57
CA ARG A 166 -10.89 14.43 -7.64
C ARG A 166 -9.79 14.27 -8.70
N LYS A 167 -9.96 13.40 -9.71
CA LYS A 167 -8.93 13.04 -10.69
C LYS A 167 -8.22 14.23 -11.34
N ALA A 168 -8.92 15.35 -11.58
CA ALA A 168 -8.30 16.54 -12.16
C ALA A 168 -7.27 17.21 -11.24
N ASP A 169 -7.54 17.24 -9.93
CA ASP A 169 -6.59 17.78 -8.94
C ASP A 169 -5.42 16.81 -8.75
N LEU A 170 -5.69 15.49 -8.71
CA LEU A 170 -4.65 14.49 -8.57
C LEU A 170 -3.64 14.53 -9.71
N ILE A 171 -4.08 14.72 -10.95
CA ILE A 171 -3.19 14.89 -12.11
C ILE A 171 -2.33 16.16 -11.98
N LYS A 172 -2.90 17.28 -11.54
CA LYS A 172 -2.14 18.51 -11.29
C LYS A 172 -1.09 18.34 -10.19
N LEU A 173 -1.39 17.57 -9.14
CA LEU A 173 -0.44 17.23 -8.09
C LEU A 173 0.70 16.35 -8.64
N CYS A 174 0.39 15.39 -9.50
CA CYS A 174 1.39 14.58 -10.19
C CYS A 174 2.33 15.42 -11.07
N GLU A 175 1.79 16.41 -11.77
CA GLU A 175 2.58 17.37 -12.58
C GLU A 175 3.48 18.23 -11.70
N LYS A 176 2.96 18.72 -10.57
CA LYS A 176 3.69 19.61 -9.66
C LYS A 176 4.79 18.88 -8.88
N HIS A 177 4.58 17.61 -8.58
CA HIS A 177 5.49 16.75 -7.83
C HIS A 177 5.98 15.57 -8.68
N ASP A 178 6.60 15.87 -9.80
CA ASP A 178 7.10 14.91 -10.80
C ASP A 178 8.20 13.98 -10.26
N ASP A 179 8.78 14.33 -9.12
CA ASP A 179 9.78 13.56 -8.37
C ASP A 179 9.17 12.58 -7.34
N CYS A 180 7.85 12.58 -7.16
CA CYS A 180 7.12 11.65 -6.30
C CYS A 180 6.45 10.54 -7.12
N ILE A 181 6.10 9.44 -6.46
CA ILE A 181 5.22 8.41 -6.99
C ILE A 181 3.89 8.44 -6.26
N PHE A 182 2.80 8.36 -7.00
CA PHE A 182 1.44 8.38 -6.50
C PHE A 182 0.74 7.07 -6.84
N LEU A 183 0.35 6.31 -5.81
CA LEU A 183 -0.52 5.16 -5.97
C LEU A 183 -1.94 5.56 -5.59
N ALA A 184 -2.96 5.02 -6.24
CA ALA A 184 -4.35 5.23 -5.85
C ALA A 184 -5.08 3.89 -5.71
N PHE A 185 -5.65 3.63 -4.54
CA PHE A 185 -6.66 2.59 -4.40
C PHE A 185 -7.97 3.13 -4.95
N THR A 186 -8.43 2.56 -6.05
CA THR A 186 -9.63 3.04 -6.78
C THR A 186 -10.54 1.89 -7.17
N ASN A 187 -11.84 2.14 -7.20
CA ASN A 187 -12.79 1.20 -7.76
C ASN A 187 -12.71 1.07 -9.29
N GLY A 188 -11.92 1.93 -9.94
CA GLY A 188 -11.65 1.92 -11.38
C GLY A 188 -12.79 2.45 -12.26
N THR A 189 -14.00 2.62 -11.73
CA THR A 189 -15.19 2.98 -12.53
C THR A 189 -15.14 4.39 -13.16
N LEU A 190 -14.23 5.24 -12.69
CA LEU A 190 -14.03 6.60 -13.18
C LEU A 190 -12.80 6.75 -14.09
N ILE A 191 -12.11 5.65 -14.40
CA ILE A 191 -11.02 5.63 -15.37
C ILE A 191 -11.63 5.63 -16.77
N ASP A 192 -11.50 6.73 -17.46
CA ASP A 192 -11.87 6.92 -18.86
C ASP A 192 -10.63 7.08 -19.74
N GLU A 193 -10.82 7.13 -21.05
CA GLU A 193 -9.73 7.31 -22.03
C GLU A 193 -8.89 8.55 -21.73
N LYS A 194 -9.58 9.68 -21.44
CA LYS A 194 -8.91 10.95 -21.14
C LYS A 194 -8.01 10.84 -19.90
N PHE A 195 -8.51 10.20 -18.85
CA PHE A 195 -7.71 10.03 -17.62
C PHE A 195 -6.53 9.08 -17.83
N ALA A 196 -6.72 8.02 -18.63
CA ALA A 196 -5.62 7.13 -19.00
C ALA A 196 -4.54 7.85 -19.85
N ASP A 197 -4.95 8.77 -20.75
CA ASP A 197 -4.01 9.63 -21.49
C ASP A 197 -3.29 10.64 -20.56
N ASP A 198 -4.00 11.21 -19.59
CA ASP A 198 -3.40 12.08 -18.56
C ASP A 198 -2.38 11.31 -17.70
N MET A 199 -2.67 10.05 -17.33
CA MET A 199 -1.72 9.19 -16.60
C MET A 199 -0.47 8.91 -17.43
N LEU A 200 -0.61 8.61 -18.72
CA LEU A 200 0.53 8.40 -19.62
C LEU A 200 1.40 9.67 -19.74
N ARG A 201 0.79 10.83 -19.69
CA ARG A 201 1.47 12.13 -19.74
C ARG A 201 2.25 12.45 -18.45
N VAL A 202 1.67 12.21 -17.27
CA VAL A 202 2.33 12.50 -15.97
C VAL A 202 3.30 11.40 -15.53
N LYS A 203 3.06 10.14 -15.91
CA LYS A 203 3.94 8.96 -15.76
C LYS A 203 4.19 8.47 -14.33
N ASN A 204 3.81 9.23 -13.32
CA ASN A 204 4.07 8.95 -11.91
C ASN A 204 2.82 8.58 -11.10
N PHE A 205 1.68 8.31 -11.78
CA PHE A 205 0.44 7.85 -11.17
C PHE A 205 0.22 6.36 -11.45
N VAL A 206 0.01 5.56 -10.40
CA VAL A 206 -0.16 4.11 -10.46
C VAL A 206 -1.49 3.72 -9.80
N PRO A 207 -2.50 3.25 -10.54
CA PRO A 207 -3.74 2.77 -9.94
C PRO A 207 -3.58 1.33 -9.44
N ALA A 208 -4.19 1.04 -8.29
CA ALA A 208 -4.48 -0.29 -7.79
C ALA A 208 -6.00 -0.47 -7.83
N ILE A 209 -6.48 -1.19 -8.83
CA ILE A 209 -7.91 -1.34 -9.12
C ILE A 209 -8.52 -2.35 -8.16
N SER A 210 -9.63 -1.98 -7.54
CA SER A 210 -10.29 -2.82 -6.56
C SER A 210 -11.13 -3.92 -7.21
N LEU A 211 -10.74 -5.17 -7.01
CA LEU A 211 -11.44 -6.39 -7.41
C LEU A 211 -11.50 -7.38 -6.24
N GLU A 212 -12.63 -8.09 -6.12
CA GLU A 212 -12.88 -9.01 -5.00
C GLU A 212 -12.94 -10.47 -5.41
N GLY A 213 -12.29 -10.82 -6.51
CA GLY A 213 -12.39 -12.09 -7.22
C GLY A 213 -13.07 -11.89 -8.58
N PHE A 214 -13.75 -12.93 -9.07
CA PHE A 214 -14.53 -12.86 -10.31
C PHE A 214 -15.81 -12.02 -10.16
N GLU A 215 -16.58 -11.88 -11.25
CA GLU A 215 -17.73 -10.99 -11.36
C GLU A 215 -18.73 -11.14 -10.20
N GLU A 216 -19.18 -12.36 -9.90
CA GLU A 216 -20.12 -12.62 -8.83
C GLU A 216 -19.61 -12.10 -7.48
N ALA A 217 -18.36 -12.39 -7.13
CA ALA A 217 -17.78 -11.98 -5.85
C ALA A 217 -17.53 -10.46 -5.80
N THR A 218 -17.12 -9.85 -6.90
CA THR A 218 -16.90 -8.41 -7.00
C THR A 218 -18.22 -7.65 -6.95
N ASP A 219 -19.20 -8.03 -7.75
CA ASP A 219 -20.48 -7.32 -7.85
C ASP A 219 -21.33 -7.50 -6.57
N SER A 220 -21.29 -8.67 -5.92
CA SER A 220 -21.98 -8.88 -4.64
C SER A 220 -21.50 -7.95 -3.52
N ARG A 221 -20.22 -7.56 -3.53
CA ARG A 221 -19.65 -6.63 -2.53
C ARG A 221 -19.74 -5.17 -2.95
N ARG A 222 -19.54 -4.87 -4.23
CA ARG A 222 -19.34 -3.50 -4.73
C ARG A 222 -20.52 -2.93 -5.49
N GLY A 223 -21.47 -3.78 -5.88
CA GLY A 223 -22.65 -3.43 -6.67
C GLY A 223 -22.59 -3.96 -8.10
N ASP A 224 -23.76 -4.16 -8.70
CA ASP A 224 -23.94 -4.76 -10.00
C ASP A 224 -23.17 -4.02 -11.12
N GLY A 225 -22.46 -4.77 -11.96
CA GLY A 225 -21.71 -4.28 -13.10
C GLY A 225 -20.40 -3.55 -12.76
N VAL A 226 -19.97 -3.55 -11.51
CA VAL A 226 -18.69 -2.94 -11.10
C VAL A 226 -17.52 -3.75 -11.65
N TYR A 227 -17.58 -5.09 -11.66
CA TYR A 227 -16.55 -5.92 -12.28
C TYR A 227 -16.31 -5.57 -13.74
N GLY A 228 -17.39 -5.44 -14.55
CA GLY A 228 -17.30 -5.07 -15.95
C GLY A 228 -16.65 -3.70 -16.16
N LYS A 229 -16.95 -2.70 -15.31
CA LYS A 229 -16.34 -1.36 -15.39
C LYS A 229 -14.86 -1.39 -14.98
N ALA A 230 -14.51 -2.12 -13.93
CA ALA A 230 -13.14 -2.27 -13.47
C ALA A 230 -12.26 -2.98 -14.51
N THR A 231 -12.73 -4.08 -15.10
CA THR A 231 -12.01 -4.80 -16.16
C THR A 231 -11.92 -3.99 -17.45
N HIS A 232 -12.91 -3.17 -17.78
CA HIS A 232 -12.80 -2.20 -18.87
C HIS A 232 -11.68 -1.18 -18.61
N ALA A 233 -11.61 -0.63 -17.40
CA ALA A 233 -10.52 0.26 -17.01
C ALA A 233 -9.14 -0.41 -17.15
N MET A 234 -9.00 -1.67 -16.70
CA MET A 234 -7.77 -2.44 -16.87
C MET A 234 -7.37 -2.58 -18.35
N ASN A 235 -8.32 -2.82 -19.25
CA ASN A 235 -8.05 -2.86 -20.68
C ASN A 235 -7.56 -1.50 -21.21
N LEU A 236 -8.19 -0.38 -20.80
CA LEU A 236 -7.75 0.96 -21.19
C LEU A 236 -6.30 1.25 -20.75
N LEU A 237 -5.94 0.81 -19.55
CA LEU A 237 -4.57 0.98 -19.02
C LEU A 237 -3.56 0.11 -19.77
N ARG A 238 -3.89 -1.16 -20.01
CA ARG A 238 -3.04 -2.08 -20.78
C ARG A 238 -2.81 -1.58 -22.21
N ASP A 239 -3.86 -1.13 -22.90
CA ASP A 239 -3.77 -0.65 -24.28
C ASP A 239 -2.89 0.60 -24.40
N ARG A 240 -2.74 1.38 -23.31
CA ARG A 240 -1.83 2.53 -23.20
C ARG A 240 -0.47 2.18 -22.58
N LYS A 241 -0.22 0.89 -22.35
CA LYS A 241 1.03 0.41 -21.77
C LYS A 241 1.34 1.04 -20.40
N LEU A 242 0.31 1.26 -19.57
CA LEU A 242 0.44 1.82 -18.23
C LEU A 242 0.70 0.72 -17.20
N PHE A 243 1.50 1.06 -16.20
CA PHE A 243 1.74 0.19 -15.05
C PHE A 243 0.58 0.30 -14.06
N TYR A 244 -0.03 -0.83 -13.68
CA TYR A 244 -1.13 -0.87 -12.72
C TYR A 244 -1.16 -2.18 -11.94
N GLY A 245 -1.89 -2.16 -10.83
CA GLY A 245 -2.10 -3.34 -10.00
C GLY A 245 -3.54 -3.49 -9.53
N ILE A 246 -3.72 -4.44 -8.63
CA ILE A 246 -5.02 -4.81 -8.08
C ILE A 246 -4.99 -4.62 -6.56
N SER A 247 -6.10 -4.18 -6.00
CA SER A 247 -6.39 -4.16 -4.56
C SER A 247 -7.53 -5.11 -4.27
N SER A 248 -7.31 -6.08 -3.41
CA SER A 248 -8.27 -7.14 -3.13
C SER A 248 -8.48 -7.32 -1.64
N CYS A 249 -9.73 -7.18 -1.17
CA CYS A 249 -10.07 -7.39 0.22
C CYS A 249 -10.74 -8.76 0.41
N TYR A 250 -10.04 -9.70 1.04
CA TYR A 250 -10.62 -11.01 1.32
C TYR A 250 -11.47 -11.01 2.59
N THR A 251 -12.62 -11.62 2.44
CA THR A 251 -13.64 -11.81 3.47
C THR A 251 -14.00 -13.30 3.59
N ARG A 252 -14.78 -13.65 4.58
CA ARG A 252 -15.35 -15.01 4.68
C ARG A 252 -16.15 -15.42 3.44
N ALA A 253 -16.82 -14.45 2.80
CA ALA A 253 -17.73 -14.72 1.69
C ALA A 253 -17.01 -14.91 0.35
N ASN A 254 -15.94 -14.14 0.07
CA ASN A 254 -15.27 -14.16 -1.24
C ASN A 254 -13.95 -14.95 -1.26
N PHE A 255 -13.56 -15.55 -0.13
CA PHE A 255 -12.29 -16.23 0.08
C PHE A 255 -11.93 -17.18 -1.08
N GLU A 256 -12.85 -18.04 -1.51
CA GLU A 256 -12.56 -19.03 -2.56
C GLU A 256 -12.29 -18.36 -3.91
N SER A 257 -13.08 -17.37 -4.30
CA SER A 257 -12.91 -16.66 -5.57
C SER A 257 -11.61 -15.87 -5.60
N ILE A 258 -11.37 -15.04 -4.56
CA ILE A 258 -10.28 -14.07 -4.53
C ILE A 258 -8.88 -14.71 -4.37
N THR A 259 -8.82 -15.93 -3.81
CA THR A 259 -7.57 -16.66 -3.61
C THR A 259 -7.40 -17.86 -4.52
N SER A 260 -8.31 -18.06 -5.49
CA SER A 260 -8.17 -19.16 -6.45
C SER A 260 -6.98 -18.92 -7.38
N GLU A 261 -6.36 -20.02 -7.80
CA GLU A 261 -5.25 -19.96 -8.77
C GLU A 261 -5.72 -19.40 -10.12
N GLU A 262 -6.94 -19.75 -10.51
CA GLU A 262 -7.57 -19.27 -11.75
C GLU A 262 -7.74 -17.74 -11.74
N TYR A 263 -8.16 -17.16 -10.61
CA TYR A 263 -8.26 -15.71 -10.47
C TYR A 263 -6.87 -15.06 -10.58
N TYR A 264 -5.87 -15.60 -9.88
CA TYR A 264 -4.51 -15.09 -9.94
C TYR A 264 -3.96 -15.11 -11.38
N ASP A 265 -4.14 -16.22 -12.11
CA ASP A 265 -3.75 -16.35 -13.50
C ASP A 265 -4.52 -15.39 -14.43
N SER A 266 -5.80 -15.12 -14.11
CA SER A 266 -6.59 -14.15 -14.87
C SER A 266 -6.03 -12.73 -14.75
N LEU A 267 -5.54 -12.32 -13.58
CA LEU A 267 -4.92 -11.02 -13.37
C LEU A 267 -3.62 -10.86 -14.18
N ILE A 268 -2.81 -11.92 -14.26
CA ILE A 268 -1.61 -11.95 -15.13
C ILE A 268 -2.01 -11.75 -16.59
N ARG A 269 -3.00 -12.51 -17.07
CA ARG A 269 -3.51 -12.39 -18.46
C ARG A 269 -4.11 -11.01 -18.76
N MET A 270 -4.71 -10.35 -17.77
CA MET A 270 -5.22 -8.98 -17.91
C MET A 270 -4.13 -7.92 -17.89
N GLY A 271 -2.88 -8.25 -17.52
CA GLY A 271 -1.74 -7.35 -17.54
C GLY A 271 -1.49 -6.60 -16.24
N ALA A 272 -2.01 -7.09 -15.10
CA ALA A 272 -1.68 -6.55 -13.79
C ALA A 272 -0.24 -6.90 -13.40
N TYR A 273 0.48 -5.96 -12.79
CA TYR A 273 1.87 -6.15 -12.34
C TYR A 273 1.98 -6.45 -10.86
N PHE A 274 1.00 -6.08 -10.06
CA PHE A 274 0.96 -6.44 -8.64
C PHE A 274 -0.47 -6.65 -8.18
N ILE A 275 -0.61 -7.39 -7.06
CA ILE A 275 -1.84 -7.48 -6.31
C ILE A 275 -1.55 -7.26 -4.82
N TRP A 276 -2.38 -6.45 -4.20
CA TRP A 276 -2.33 -6.17 -2.77
C TRP A 276 -3.56 -6.77 -2.10
N TYR A 277 -3.36 -7.83 -1.32
CA TYR A 277 -4.40 -8.47 -0.53
C TYR A 277 -4.54 -7.79 0.82
N PHE A 278 -5.76 -7.46 1.19
CA PHE A 278 -6.14 -6.93 2.49
C PHE A 278 -7.10 -7.88 3.18
N HIS A 279 -6.86 -8.14 4.45
CA HIS A 279 -7.86 -8.77 5.31
C HIS A 279 -9.01 -7.79 5.56
N TYR A 280 -10.24 -8.27 5.56
CA TYR A 280 -11.37 -7.46 5.98
C TYR A 280 -11.17 -6.92 7.40
N MET A 281 -11.43 -5.65 7.61
CA MET A 281 -11.28 -4.97 8.89
C MET A 281 -12.65 -4.44 9.33
N PRO A 282 -13.16 -4.81 10.53
CA PRO A 282 -14.52 -4.47 10.97
C PRO A 282 -14.59 -3.04 11.56
N VAL A 283 -14.30 -2.03 10.74
CA VAL A 283 -14.28 -0.62 11.11
C VAL A 283 -15.65 0.02 10.90
N GLY A 284 -16.07 0.86 11.85
CA GLY A 284 -17.38 1.53 11.84
C GLY A 284 -18.44 0.79 12.68
N ASN A 285 -19.43 1.55 13.19
CA ASN A 285 -20.46 0.98 14.07
C ASN A 285 -21.27 -0.13 13.43
N ASP A 286 -21.54 -0.06 12.12
CA ASP A 286 -22.33 -1.02 11.36
C ASP A 286 -21.51 -2.14 10.72
N ALA A 287 -20.20 -2.19 10.99
CA ALA A 287 -19.32 -3.22 10.45
C ALA A 287 -19.65 -4.61 11.00
N SER A 288 -19.81 -5.59 10.09
CA SER A 288 -20.19 -6.97 10.42
C SER A 288 -18.96 -7.84 10.71
N PRO A 289 -18.75 -8.31 11.96
CA PRO A 289 -17.68 -9.27 12.27
C PRO A 289 -17.82 -10.62 11.54
N GLU A 290 -18.99 -10.95 11.02
CA GLU A 290 -19.24 -12.19 10.26
C GLU A 290 -18.51 -12.21 8.91
N LEU A 291 -18.06 -11.03 8.41
CA LEU A 291 -17.23 -10.95 7.22
C LEU A 291 -15.75 -11.29 7.48
N LEU A 292 -15.33 -11.35 8.74
CA LEU A 292 -13.97 -11.79 9.08
C LEU A 292 -13.76 -13.23 8.60
N PRO A 293 -12.68 -13.54 7.88
CA PRO A 293 -12.34 -14.90 7.50
C PRO A 293 -12.11 -15.77 8.75
N THR A 294 -12.39 -17.06 8.65
CA THR A 294 -12.06 -17.99 9.74
C THR A 294 -10.53 -18.17 9.85
N PRO A 295 -10.02 -18.71 10.98
CA PRO A 295 -8.60 -19.06 11.10
C PRO A 295 -8.11 -20.00 10.00
N GLU A 296 -8.95 -20.96 9.56
CA GLU A 296 -8.66 -21.90 8.49
C GLU A 296 -8.56 -21.18 7.15
N GLN A 297 -9.51 -20.30 6.84
CA GLN A 297 -9.50 -19.49 5.62
C GLN A 297 -8.26 -18.57 5.58
N ARG A 298 -7.93 -17.88 6.67
CA ARG A 298 -6.73 -17.04 6.75
C ARG A 298 -5.44 -17.85 6.58
N THR A 299 -5.39 -19.06 7.15
CA THR A 299 -4.28 -20.00 6.95
C THR A 299 -4.11 -20.37 5.48
N GLU A 300 -5.22 -20.61 4.81
CA GLU A 300 -5.20 -20.97 3.39
C GLU A 300 -4.78 -19.77 2.51
N VAL A 301 -5.26 -18.55 2.81
CA VAL A 301 -4.80 -17.30 2.18
C VAL A 301 -3.28 -17.17 2.30
N TYR A 302 -2.75 -17.31 3.52
CA TYR A 302 -1.32 -17.27 3.80
C TYR A 302 -0.52 -18.26 2.93
N ARG A 303 -0.99 -19.52 2.84
CA ARG A 303 -0.32 -20.57 2.06
C ARG A 303 -0.41 -20.35 0.55
N ARG A 304 -1.62 -20.02 0.04
CA ARG A 304 -1.87 -19.81 -1.39
C ARG A 304 -1.06 -18.63 -1.93
N ILE A 305 -1.10 -17.47 -1.26
CA ILE A 305 -0.39 -16.28 -1.72
C ILE A 305 1.12 -16.51 -1.74
N ARG A 306 1.70 -17.16 -0.72
CA ARG A 306 3.13 -17.49 -0.70
C ARG A 306 3.51 -18.45 -1.81
N ARG A 307 2.69 -19.47 -2.08
CA ARG A 307 2.89 -20.39 -3.20
C ARG A 307 2.87 -19.62 -4.52
N TYR A 308 1.84 -18.85 -4.80
CA TYR A 308 1.72 -18.10 -6.06
C TYR A 308 2.87 -17.11 -6.24
N ARG A 309 3.27 -16.42 -5.18
CA ARG A 309 4.42 -15.52 -5.20
C ARG A 309 5.72 -16.23 -5.59
N SER A 310 5.88 -17.51 -5.25
CA SER A 310 7.06 -18.30 -5.60
C SER A 310 7.00 -18.95 -6.98
N GLU A 311 5.80 -19.09 -7.57
CA GLU A 311 5.57 -19.87 -8.79
C GLU A 311 5.15 -19.03 -10.00
N LYS A 312 4.61 -17.81 -9.80
CA LYS A 312 3.93 -17.04 -10.85
C LYS A 312 4.48 -15.61 -10.99
N PRO A 313 4.47 -15.06 -12.22
CA PRO A 313 5.04 -13.75 -12.53
C PRO A 313 4.06 -12.60 -12.20
N LEU A 314 3.60 -12.50 -10.96
CA LEU A 314 2.80 -11.39 -10.44
C LEU A 314 3.26 -11.08 -9.01
N PHE A 315 3.60 -9.81 -8.74
CA PHE A 315 4.03 -9.41 -7.41
C PHE A 315 2.84 -9.32 -6.44
N ALA A 316 2.75 -10.26 -5.51
CA ALA A 316 1.66 -10.29 -4.52
C ALA A 316 2.15 -9.84 -3.14
N MET A 317 1.36 -9.00 -2.50
CA MET A 317 1.54 -8.56 -1.11
C MET A 317 0.32 -8.99 -0.30
N ASP A 318 0.53 -9.51 0.92
CA ASP A 318 -0.52 -9.83 1.88
C ASP A 318 -0.34 -8.94 3.11
N PHE A 319 -1.10 -7.86 3.19
CA PHE A 319 -0.89 -6.77 4.15
C PHE A 319 -0.85 -7.26 5.61
N GLN A 320 -1.69 -8.22 5.99
CA GLN A 320 -1.77 -8.72 7.35
C GLN A 320 -0.80 -9.88 7.64
N ASN A 321 -0.43 -10.67 6.62
CA ASN A 321 0.36 -11.88 6.84
C ASN A 321 1.84 -11.74 6.44
N ASP A 322 2.24 -10.59 5.86
CA ASP A 322 3.63 -10.31 5.44
C ASP A 322 4.44 -9.50 6.48
N ALA A 323 3.95 -9.38 7.71
CA ALA A 323 4.60 -8.57 8.75
C ALA A 323 6.03 -9.03 9.10
N GLU A 324 6.38 -10.30 8.86
CA GLU A 324 7.76 -10.81 9.07
C GLU A 324 8.78 -10.12 8.17
N PHE A 325 8.40 -9.73 6.94
CA PHE A 325 9.30 -9.07 5.99
C PHE A 325 9.54 -7.59 6.32
N VAL A 326 8.69 -7.02 7.19
CA VAL A 326 8.73 -5.61 7.58
C VAL A 326 8.89 -5.41 9.09
N GLY A 327 9.07 -6.50 9.86
CA GLY A 327 9.32 -6.47 11.30
C GLY A 327 8.11 -6.05 12.14
N GLY A 328 6.88 -6.43 11.75
CA GLY A 328 5.65 -6.16 12.50
C GLY A 328 4.75 -5.11 11.87
N CYS A 329 3.83 -4.55 12.66
CA CYS A 329 2.91 -3.50 12.22
C CYS A 329 3.66 -2.28 11.66
N ILE A 330 3.25 -1.80 10.49
CA ILE A 330 3.89 -0.68 9.76
C ILE A 330 3.21 0.67 9.98
N ALA A 331 2.11 0.71 10.72
CA ALA A 331 1.30 1.89 11.00
C ALA A 331 1.96 2.87 11.99
N GLY A 332 1.29 3.95 12.34
CA GLY A 332 1.76 4.94 13.30
C GLY A 332 3.03 5.68 12.85
N GLY A 333 3.18 5.88 11.54
CA GLY A 333 4.33 6.55 10.95
C GLY A 333 5.61 5.70 10.87
N ARG A 334 5.59 4.42 11.31
CA ARG A 334 6.78 3.57 11.20
C ARG A 334 7.16 3.31 9.75
N THR A 335 6.19 3.01 8.89
CA THR A 335 6.35 2.97 7.44
C THR A 335 5.31 3.86 6.77
N TYR A 336 4.08 3.93 7.30
CA TYR A 336 3.07 4.83 6.80
C TYR A 336 2.19 5.40 7.92
N LEU A 337 1.50 6.48 7.61
CA LEU A 337 0.37 7.03 8.35
C LEU A 337 -0.78 7.36 7.39
N HIS A 338 -1.93 7.66 7.94
CA HIS A 338 -3.12 8.05 7.18
C HIS A 338 -3.55 9.48 7.55
N ILE A 339 -3.93 10.27 6.55
CA ILE A 339 -4.54 11.59 6.73
C ILE A 339 -5.90 11.55 6.04
N ASN A 340 -6.96 11.62 6.82
CA ASN A 340 -8.31 11.54 6.31
C ASN A 340 -8.78 12.85 5.65
N ALA A 341 -9.94 12.83 5.02
CA ALA A 341 -10.47 13.97 4.29
C ALA A 341 -10.88 15.17 5.19
N ASN A 342 -10.92 15.00 6.52
CA ASN A 342 -11.07 16.07 7.51
C ASN A 342 -9.73 16.67 7.97
N GLY A 343 -8.61 16.10 7.52
CA GLY A 343 -7.26 16.51 7.93
C GLY A 343 -6.77 15.87 9.22
N ASP A 344 -7.52 14.95 9.82
CA ASP A 344 -7.07 14.22 11.01
C ASP A 344 -5.97 13.23 10.62
N VAL A 345 -4.98 13.09 11.50
CA VAL A 345 -3.83 12.20 11.29
C VAL A 345 -4.04 10.93 12.08
N ASP A 346 -4.49 9.88 11.39
CA ASP A 346 -4.75 8.56 11.96
C ASP A 346 -3.46 7.70 11.89
N PRO A 347 -3.23 6.81 12.87
CA PRO A 347 -2.09 5.87 12.79
C PRO A 347 -2.16 4.93 11.58
N CYS A 348 -3.35 4.55 11.17
CA CYS A 348 -3.63 3.56 10.13
C CYS A 348 -4.98 3.87 9.47
N VAL A 349 -5.11 3.56 8.20
CA VAL A 349 -6.35 3.68 7.44
C VAL A 349 -7.54 2.90 8.05
N PHE A 350 -7.26 1.91 8.89
CA PHE A 350 -8.26 1.12 9.62
C PHE A 350 -8.42 1.52 11.09
N ILE A 351 -7.72 2.56 11.55
CA ILE A 351 -7.75 3.03 12.93
C ILE A 351 -8.25 4.47 12.93
N HIS A 352 -9.55 4.64 13.08
CA HIS A 352 -10.25 5.90 12.99
C HIS A 352 -10.21 6.65 14.33
N TYR A 353 -9.01 6.87 14.86
CA TYR A 353 -8.76 7.67 16.06
C TYR A 353 -7.58 8.60 15.84
N SER A 354 -7.75 9.87 16.24
CA SER A 354 -6.70 10.87 16.12
C SER A 354 -6.65 11.79 17.33
N ASP A 355 -5.48 12.34 17.61
CA ASP A 355 -5.21 13.41 18.57
C ASP A 355 -4.51 14.61 17.91
N SER A 356 -4.52 14.65 16.58
CA SER A 356 -3.87 15.71 15.81
C SER A 356 -4.48 15.91 14.42
N ASN A 357 -4.44 17.15 13.93
CA ASN A 357 -4.97 17.53 12.62
C ASN A 357 -3.94 18.38 11.87
N ILE A 358 -3.79 18.15 10.55
CA ILE A 358 -2.79 18.84 9.70
C ILE A 358 -3.10 20.35 9.51
N ARG A 359 -4.32 20.80 9.84
CA ARG A 359 -4.67 22.20 9.81
C ARG A 359 -4.19 22.97 11.03
N GLU A 360 -3.83 22.27 12.10
CA GLU A 360 -3.39 22.83 13.38
C GLU A 360 -1.90 22.63 13.65
N LYS A 361 -1.34 21.56 13.10
CA LYS A 361 0.05 21.12 13.34
C LYS A 361 0.75 20.81 12.04
N THR A 362 2.06 21.02 12.02
CA THR A 362 2.90 20.51 10.93
C THR A 362 2.96 18.98 10.96
N LEU A 363 3.28 18.36 9.83
CA LEU A 363 3.39 16.92 9.73
C LEU A 363 4.42 16.32 10.72
N LEU A 364 5.53 17.01 10.95
CA LEU A 364 6.52 16.58 11.94
C LEU A 364 6.02 16.70 13.39
N GLU A 365 5.23 17.72 13.71
CA GLU A 365 4.61 17.86 15.03
C GLU A 365 3.57 16.77 15.28
N THR A 366 2.82 16.37 14.24
CA THR A 366 1.86 15.26 14.37
C THR A 366 2.56 13.95 14.69
N MET A 367 3.78 13.70 14.17
CA MET A 367 4.56 12.50 14.50
C MET A 367 4.91 12.36 15.99
N LYS A 368 4.86 13.46 16.73
CA LYS A 368 5.12 13.53 18.17
C LYS A 368 3.84 13.60 19.01
N SER A 369 2.69 13.40 18.41
CA SER A 369 1.43 13.36 19.14
C SER A 369 1.37 12.14 20.08
N PRO A 370 0.65 12.21 21.20
CA PRO A 370 0.58 11.12 22.18
C PRO A 370 0.18 9.77 21.55
N LEU A 371 -0.77 9.75 20.60
CA LEU A 371 -1.20 8.52 19.96
C LEU A 371 -0.10 7.93 19.06
N LEU A 372 0.55 8.77 18.22
CA LEU A 372 1.62 8.28 17.32
C LEU A 372 2.87 7.89 18.12
N MET A 373 3.18 8.56 19.23
CA MET A 373 4.24 8.14 20.14
C MET A 373 3.91 6.83 20.85
N ALA A 374 2.65 6.57 21.22
CA ALA A 374 2.25 5.27 21.77
C ALA A 374 2.46 4.12 20.74
N TYR A 375 2.27 4.40 19.45
CA TYR A 375 2.65 3.45 18.38
C TYR A 375 4.16 3.26 18.30
N HIS A 376 4.93 4.34 18.29
CA HIS A 376 6.40 4.31 18.26
C HIS A 376 6.98 3.46 19.39
N ASP A 377 6.52 3.68 20.62
CA ASP A 377 7.03 3.01 21.81
C ASP A 377 6.52 1.56 21.94
N GLY A 378 5.35 1.27 21.39
CA GLY A 378 4.70 -0.03 21.50
C GLY A 378 5.05 -1.05 20.40
N GLN A 379 5.65 -0.63 19.30
CA GLN A 379 5.98 -1.52 18.18
C GLN A 379 7.31 -2.27 18.42
N PRO A 380 7.39 -3.55 18.02
CA PRO A 380 6.33 -4.39 17.48
C PRO A 380 5.30 -4.79 18.56
N PHE A 381 4.01 -4.84 18.18
CA PHE A 381 2.94 -5.17 19.13
C PHE A 381 2.90 -6.64 19.54
N ASN A 382 3.56 -7.52 18.80
CA ASN A 382 3.63 -8.95 19.05
C ASN A 382 4.91 -9.55 18.46
N ASP A 383 5.49 -10.54 19.13
CA ASP A 383 6.66 -11.28 18.63
C ASP A 383 6.27 -12.27 17.51
N ASN A 384 5.02 -12.70 17.48
CA ASN A 384 4.48 -13.51 16.40
C ASN A 384 4.03 -12.59 15.26
N MET A 385 4.77 -12.60 14.15
CA MET A 385 4.54 -11.73 12.99
C MET A 385 3.28 -12.07 12.18
N LEU A 386 2.56 -13.13 12.52
CA LEU A 386 1.20 -13.40 12.03
C LEU A 386 0.11 -12.75 12.92
N ARG A 387 0.55 -12.00 13.95
CA ARG A 387 -0.33 -11.26 14.86
C ARG A 387 0.16 -9.81 15.06
N PRO A 388 0.46 -9.05 13.98
CA PRO A 388 1.11 -7.76 14.11
C PRO A 388 0.18 -6.61 14.51
N CYS A 389 -1.14 -6.70 14.22
CA CYS A 389 -2.06 -5.58 14.29
C CYS A 389 -2.54 -5.30 15.73
N PRO A 390 -2.48 -4.05 16.21
CA PRO A 390 -2.99 -3.69 17.53
C PRO A 390 -4.53 -3.70 17.60
N MET A 391 -5.25 -3.69 16.48
CA MET A 391 -6.71 -3.79 16.45
C MET A 391 -7.17 -5.24 16.30
N LEU A 392 -6.71 -5.91 15.24
CA LEU A 392 -7.26 -7.21 14.85
C LEU A 392 -6.80 -8.37 15.74
N GLU A 393 -5.53 -8.35 16.18
CA GLU A 393 -4.91 -9.45 16.91
C GLU A 393 -4.50 -9.10 18.36
N ASN A 394 -4.38 -7.81 18.69
CA ASN A 394 -3.99 -7.34 20.04
C ASN A 394 -4.89 -6.17 20.49
N PRO A 395 -6.23 -6.35 20.52
CA PRO A 395 -7.18 -5.25 20.73
C PRO A 395 -7.01 -4.54 22.09
N GLU A 396 -6.46 -5.21 23.10
CA GLU A 396 -6.12 -4.62 24.38
C GLU A 396 -5.07 -3.50 24.24
N LYS A 397 -4.15 -3.63 23.29
CA LYS A 397 -3.12 -2.60 23.04
C LYS A 397 -3.72 -1.36 22.42
N LEU A 398 -4.60 -1.51 21.41
CA LEU A 398 -5.30 -0.37 20.81
C LEU A 398 -6.14 0.38 21.85
N ARG A 399 -6.92 -0.35 22.68
CA ARG A 399 -7.68 0.27 23.78
C ARG A 399 -6.80 1.12 24.69
N ALA A 400 -5.66 0.56 25.10
CA ALA A 400 -4.73 1.27 25.97
C ALA A 400 -4.17 2.54 25.32
N MET A 401 -3.70 2.45 24.06
CA MET A 401 -3.12 3.58 23.32
C MET A 401 -4.13 4.71 23.11
N VAL A 402 -5.34 4.40 22.63
CA VAL A 402 -6.38 5.41 22.40
C VAL A 402 -6.81 6.08 23.71
N LYS A 403 -7.03 5.30 24.78
CA LYS A 403 -7.43 5.86 26.08
C LYS A 403 -6.34 6.71 26.73
N SER A 404 -5.08 6.30 26.64
CA SER A 404 -3.97 7.03 27.24
C SER A 404 -3.60 8.31 26.48
N SER A 405 -3.78 8.33 25.18
CA SER A 405 -3.51 9.50 24.34
C SER A 405 -4.60 10.56 24.38
N GLY A 406 -5.82 10.20 24.81
CA GLY A 406 -6.99 11.08 24.69
C GLY A 406 -7.50 11.27 23.28
N ALA A 407 -7.09 10.37 22.35
CA ALA A 407 -7.54 10.43 20.97
C ALA A 407 -9.06 10.26 20.86
N HIS A 408 -9.65 10.96 19.90
CA HIS A 408 -11.10 10.93 19.60
C HIS A 408 -11.35 10.12 18.32
N SER A 409 -12.60 9.65 18.16
CA SER A 409 -13.01 8.99 16.91
C SER A 409 -13.04 10.00 15.77
N THR A 410 -12.52 9.61 14.61
CA THR A 410 -12.54 10.40 13.37
C THR A 410 -13.71 10.05 12.46
N ASP A 411 -14.58 9.13 12.87
CA ASP A 411 -15.88 8.83 12.24
C ASP A 411 -16.92 9.88 12.65
N LEU A 412 -16.97 11.00 11.93
CA LEU A 412 -17.74 12.17 12.32
C LEU A 412 -19.25 11.95 12.27
N GLN A 413 -19.74 11.03 11.42
CA GLN A 413 -21.17 10.77 11.30
C GLN A 413 -21.70 9.82 12.37
N SER A 414 -20.91 8.82 12.72
CA SER A 414 -21.23 7.79 13.69
C SER A 414 -20.01 7.43 14.53
N PRO A 415 -19.58 8.33 15.45
CA PRO A 415 -18.37 8.11 16.25
C PRO A 415 -18.41 6.78 16.99
N GLU A 416 -17.42 5.92 16.70
CA GLU A 416 -17.27 4.62 17.35
C GLU A 416 -16.32 4.72 18.53
N THR A 417 -16.69 4.14 19.68
CA THR A 417 -15.78 4.05 20.82
C THR A 417 -14.74 2.96 20.59
N VAL A 418 -13.52 3.16 21.11
CA VAL A 418 -12.46 2.14 20.97
C VAL A 418 -12.84 0.81 21.65
N ASP A 419 -13.63 0.85 22.70
CA ASP A 419 -14.11 -0.37 23.36
C ASP A 419 -15.06 -1.16 22.45
N HIS A 420 -15.94 -0.48 21.72
CA HIS A 420 -16.85 -1.13 20.77
C HIS A 420 -16.09 -1.70 19.57
N LEU A 421 -15.20 -0.93 18.93
CA LEU A 421 -14.37 -1.40 17.84
C LEU A 421 -13.58 -2.66 18.23
N CYS A 422 -12.88 -2.60 19.34
CA CYS A 422 -12.07 -3.71 19.82
C CYS A 422 -12.89 -4.94 20.22
N ALA A 423 -14.12 -4.75 20.75
CA ALA A 423 -15.00 -5.87 21.08
C ALA A 423 -15.36 -6.73 19.87
N LYS A 424 -15.44 -6.12 18.66
CA LYS A 424 -15.64 -6.86 17.40
C LYS A 424 -14.46 -7.75 17.04
N CYS A 425 -13.25 -7.41 17.53
CA CYS A 425 -12.00 -8.12 17.23
C CYS A 425 -11.61 -9.14 18.33
N ASP A 426 -12.09 -8.99 19.58
CA ASP A 426 -11.68 -9.81 20.73
C ASP A 426 -11.82 -11.32 20.47
N ARG A 427 -12.98 -11.72 19.94
CA ARG A 427 -13.24 -13.13 19.60
C ARG A 427 -12.31 -13.62 18.50
N TYR A 428 -12.17 -12.85 17.43
CA TYR A 428 -11.29 -13.18 16.32
C TYR A 428 -9.82 -13.33 16.75
N ALA A 429 -9.33 -12.41 17.58
CA ALA A 429 -7.97 -12.45 18.11
C ALA A 429 -7.71 -13.73 18.92
N ALA A 430 -8.70 -14.14 19.76
CA ALA A 430 -8.62 -15.36 20.56
C ALA A 430 -8.65 -16.64 19.70
N GLU A 431 -9.50 -16.68 18.68
CA GLU A 431 -9.62 -17.81 17.75
C GLU A 431 -8.40 -17.94 16.82
N TRP A 432 -7.85 -16.82 16.35
CA TRP A 432 -6.66 -16.81 15.47
C TRP A 432 -5.36 -17.19 16.21
N LYS A 433 -5.23 -16.82 17.49
CA LYS A 433 -4.00 -16.99 18.26
C LYS A 433 -3.38 -18.39 18.17
N PRO A 434 -4.09 -19.51 18.51
CA PRO A 434 -3.49 -20.84 18.48
C PRO A 434 -3.02 -21.27 17.07
N THR A 435 -3.76 -20.88 16.04
CA THR A 435 -3.42 -21.18 14.64
C THR A 435 -2.19 -20.38 14.21
N ALA A 436 -2.15 -19.08 14.53
CA ALA A 436 -1.00 -18.21 14.26
C ALA A 436 0.26 -18.69 14.96
N ASP A 437 0.17 -19.11 16.23
CA ASP A 437 1.32 -19.57 17.00
C ASP A 437 1.91 -20.86 16.39
N LYS A 438 1.05 -21.77 15.93
CA LYS A 438 1.46 -22.99 15.23
C LYS A 438 2.13 -22.67 13.89
N LEU A 439 1.50 -21.88 13.03
CA LEU A 439 2.03 -21.49 11.72
C LEU A 439 3.37 -20.74 11.85
N TRP A 440 3.47 -19.86 12.84
CA TRP A 440 4.70 -19.12 13.08
C TRP A 440 5.86 -20.01 13.51
N ALA A 441 5.58 -21.02 14.35
CA ALA A 441 6.57 -22.01 14.76
C ALA A 441 7.03 -22.88 13.56
N GLU A 442 6.10 -23.31 12.70
CA GLU A 442 6.39 -24.05 11.46
C GLU A 442 7.29 -23.21 10.52
N ASN A 443 6.93 -21.95 10.29
CA ASN A 443 7.69 -21.05 9.41
C ASN A 443 9.14 -20.81 9.92
N ARG A 444 9.32 -20.60 11.23
CA ARG A 444 10.65 -20.43 11.81
C ARG A 444 11.51 -21.69 11.69
N ALA A 445 10.93 -22.85 11.93
CA ALA A 445 11.65 -24.12 11.76
C ALA A 445 12.13 -24.35 10.32
N GLU A 446 11.34 -23.93 9.32
CA GLU A 446 11.74 -23.99 7.90
C GLU A 446 12.85 -22.99 7.56
N HIS A 447 12.86 -21.81 8.20
CA HIS A 447 13.93 -20.81 8.02
C HIS A 447 15.25 -21.24 8.67
N ASP A 448 15.20 -21.83 9.85
CA ASP A 448 16.39 -22.31 10.56
C ASP A 448 17.01 -23.57 9.91
N ALA A 449 16.26 -24.29 9.08
CA ALA A 449 16.70 -25.45 8.33
C ALA A 449 17.35 -25.14 6.97
N LYS A 450 17.25 -23.90 6.48
CA LYS A 450 17.83 -23.41 5.20
C LYS A 450 19.08 -22.58 5.46
#